data_0e477f74e1e50d17d98e18ac3f136d8a
#
_entry.id   0e477f74e1e50d17d98e18ac3f136d8a
#
_cell.length_a   1.000
_cell.length_b   1.000
_cell.length_c   1.000
_cell.angle_alpha   90.00
_cell.angle_beta   90.00
_cell.angle_gamma   90.00
#
_symmetry.space_group_name_H-M   'P 1'
#
loop_
_entity.id
_entity.type
_entity.pdbx_description
1 polymer ?
#
loop_
_entity_poly.entity_id
_entity_poly.type
_entity_poly.pdbx_seq_one_letter_code
_entity_poly.pdbx_strand_id
1 'polypeptide(L)'
;MFERSLREKLYQIAEVMKKILLTAAMLLCAANLSAQCLGVGSSTSSMSLEEMAQAAQAGIGYVEIGISGCGTVTEIREKALHAKRKADEAGLKVWSCHLPFSRTLDISVLSDSARMANIGFLTEMIAICGELGPKKLVLHPSSEPIADAEREQRILNSIASIGVLREAAACIGAELCIEDLPRTCLGRNSAELLRIIAPYPDVKICFDTNHLLSEGLLHFVEACGDRIATVHVSDYYMIDERHWLPGKGKIDWPALYRALMKAGYKGVFMYELKRGEGSFSEMVAIYKRMATDAVKIK
;
A
#
# COMPACT_ATOMS: atom_id res chain seq x y z
N MET A 1 43.12 15.84 -45.69
CA MET A 1 41.84 15.21 -46.12
C MET A 1 41.50 13.98 -45.30
N PHE A 2 42.45 13.09 -45.01
CA PHE A 2 42.20 11.82 -44.29
C PHE A 2 41.77 12.01 -42.80
N GLU A 3 42.40 12.91 -42.05
CA GLU A 3 42.09 13.17 -40.63
C GLU A 3 40.68 13.77 -40.45
N ARG A 4 40.20 14.58 -41.38
CA ARG A 4 38.85 15.18 -41.31
C ARG A 4 37.75 14.11 -41.49
N SER A 5 37.98 13.16 -42.42
CA SER A 5 37.08 12.00 -42.64
C SER A 5 37.05 11.05 -41.44
N LEU A 6 38.18 10.86 -40.75
CA LEU A 6 38.25 10.00 -39.55
C LEU A 6 37.51 10.61 -38.35
N ARG A 7 37.62 11.93 -38.14
CA ARG A 7 36.91 12.65 -37.08
C ARG A 7 35.38 12.61 -37.30
N GLU A 8 34.91 12.78 -38.56
CA GLU A 8 33.52 12.68 -38.87
C GLU A 8 32.94 11.27 -38.62
N LYS A 9 33.69 10.23 -38.96
CA LYS A 9 33.30 8.84 -38.67
C LYS A 9 33.27 8.56 -37.17
N LEU A 10 34.23 9.05 -36.41
CA LEU A 10 34.25 8.88 -34.95
C LEU A 10 33.08 9.63 -34.28
N TYR A 11 32.74 10.80 -34.77
CA TYR A 11 31.58 11.58 -34.31
C TYR A 11 30.26 10.85 -34.61
N GLN A 12 30.10 10.28 -35.79
CA GLN A 12 28.93 9.47 -36.16
C GLN A 12 28.79 8.22 -35.29
N ILE A 13 29.91 7.52 -35.01
CA ILE A 13 29.91 6.36 -34.12
C ILE A 13 29.53 6.76 -32.68
N ALA A 14 30.05 7.86 -32.16
CA ALA A 14 29.70 8.37 -30.84
C ALA A 14 28.20 8.73 -30.72
N GLU A 15 27.60 9.35 -31.74
CA GLU A 15 26.16 9.65 -31.79
C GLU A 15 25.29 8.39 -31.85
N VAL A 16 25.71 7.38 -32.62
CA VAL A 16 25.01 6.09 -32.70
C VAL A 16 25.12 5.36 -31.35
N MET A 17 26.29 5.34 -30.72
CA MET A 17 26.48 4.74 -29.38
C MET A 17 25.64 5.46 -28.30
N LYS A 18 25.57 6.79 -28.37
CA LYS A 18 24.73 7.59 -27.48
C LYS A 18 23.25 7.27 -27.62
N LYS A 19 22.76 7.09 -28.84
CA LYS A 19 21.38 6.64 -29.12
C LYS A 19 21.14 5.23 -28.62
N ILE A 20 22.07 4.29 -28.80
CA ILE A 20 21.97 2.91 -28.33
C ILE A 20 21.98 2.88 -26.79
N LEU A 21 22.83 3.66 -26.12
CA LEU A 21 22.86 3.78 -24.66
C LEU A 21 21.59 4.40 -24.10
N LEU A 22 21.04 5.43 -24.77
CA LEU A 22 19.75 6.02 -24.39
C LEU A 22 18.60 5.03 -24.58
N THR A 23 18.59 4.27 -25.66
CA THR A 23 17.58 3.24 -25.94
C THR A 23 17.73 2.08 -24.96
N ALA A 24 18.94 1.64 -24.63
CA ALA A 24 19.21 0.62 -23.62
C ALA A 24 18.83 1.11 -22.22
N ALA A 25 19.12 2.36 -21.86
CA ALA A 25 18.68 2.97 -20.60
C ALA A 25 17.15 3.09 -20.52
N MET A 26 16.46 3.42 -21.63
CA MET A 26 15.00 3.42 -21.71
C MET A 26 14.42 2.02 -21.61
N LEU A 27 15.05 1.00 -22.21
CA LEU A 27 14.65 -0.39 -22.10
C LEU A 27 14.92 -0.95 -20.70
N LEU A 28 16.02 -0.57 -20.04
CA LEU A 28 16.31 -0.91 -18.64
C LEU A 28 15.35 -0.18 -17.67
N CYS A 29 15.00 1.08 -17.92
CA CYS A 29 13.93 1.76 -17.19
C CYS A 29 12.57 1.10 -17.41
N ALA A 30 12.24 0.71 -18.66
CA ALA A 30 11.00 -0.02 -18.94
C ALA A 30 11.00 -1.42 -18.34
N ALA A 31 12.14 -2.12 -18.31
CA ALA A 31 12.29 -3.41 -17.65
C ALA A 31 12.24 -3.31 -16.12
N ASN A 32 12.77 -2.23 -15.53
CA ASN A 32 12.60 -1.94 -14.11
C ASN A 32 11.18 -1.49 -13.76
N LEU A 33 10.45 -0.85 -14.68
CA LEU A 33 9.02 -0.57 -14.57
C LEU A 33 8.16 -1.83 -14.60
N SER A 34 8.62 -2.91 -15.28
CA SER A 34 7.95 -4.21 -15.28
C SER A 34 8.18 -5.02 -13.98
N ALA A 35 9.05 -4.56 -13.09
CA ALA A 35 9.33 -5.21 -11.81
C ALA A 35 8.45 -4.70 -10.66
N GLN A 36 7.62 -3.67 -10.87
CA GLN A 36 6.60 -3.30 -9.90
C GLN A 36 5.38 -4.18 -10.07
N CYS A 37 5.03 -4.82 -8.98
CA CYS A 37 3.98 -5.81 -8.97
C CYS A 37 2.65 -5.15 -8.64
N LEU A 38 1.60 -5.57 -9.36
CA LEU A 38 0.23 -5.20 -9.04
C LEU A 38 -0.35 -6.14 -7.99
N GLY A 39 -1.18 -5.61 -7.13
CA GLY A 39 -1.92 -6.37 -6.14
C GLY A 39 -3.41 -6.07 -6.17
N VAL A 40 -4.19 -6.90 -5.52
CA VAL A 40 -5.62 -6.70 -5.27
C VAL A 40 -5.80 -6.44 -3.78
N GLY A 41 -6.63 -5.46 -3.43
CA GLY A 41 -6.78 -4.98 -2.07
C GLY A 41 -7.55 -5.86 -1.10
N SER A 42 -7.95 -5.29 0.03
CA SER A 42 -8.45 -5.96 1.25
C SER A 42 -9.67 -6.86 1.08
N SER A 43 -10.48 -6.67 0.05
CA SER A 43 -11.65 -7.53 -0.24
C SER A 43 -11.32 -8.94 -0.72
N THR A 44 -10.05 -9.27 -0.87
CA THR A 44 -9.56 -10.55 -1.40
C THR A 44 -10.03 -11.77 -0.61
N SER A 45 -10.19 -11.65 0.72
CA SER A 45 -10.66 -12.77 1.56
C SER A 45 -12.04 -13.31 1.14
N SER A 46 -12.86 -12.50 0.47
CA SER A 46 -14.17 -12.87 -0.06
C SER A 46 -14.14 -13.33 -1.52
N MET A 47 -13.00 -13.23 -2.22
CA MET A 47 -12.88 -13.67 -3.61
C MET A 47 -12.96 -15.19 -3.72
N SER A 48 -13.63 -15.67 -4.77
CA SER A 48 -13.61 -17.08 -5.15
C SER A 48 -12.25 -17.46 -5.74
N LEU A 49 -11.97 -18.76 -5.84
CA LEU A 49 -10.79 -19.25 -6.55
C LEU A 49 -10.78 -18.81 -8.02
N GLU A 50 -11.95 -18.81 -8.66
CA GLU A 50 -12.10 -18.36 -10.05
C GLU A 50 -11.74 -16.88 -10.21
N GLU A 51 -12.23 -16.00 -9.32
CA GLU A 51 -11.87 -14.57 -9.32
C GLU A 51 -10.35 -14.38 -9.11
N MET A 52 -9.73 -15.14 -8.22
CA MET A 52 -8.27 -15.09 -8.03
C MET A 52 -7.50 -15.59 -9.27
N ALA A 53 -7.97 -16.65 -9.92
CA ALA A 53 -7.39 -17.12 -11.16
C ALA A 53 -7.52 -16.09 -12.30
N GLN A 54 -8.67 -15.41 -12.41
CA GLN A 54 -8.87 -14.32 -13.37
C GLN A 54 -7.94 -13.15 -13.09
N ALA A 55 -7.71 -12.79 -11.82
CA ALA A 55 -6.75 -11.75 -11.42
C ALA A 55 -5.33 -12.11 -11.87
N ALA A 56 -4.90 -13.34 -11.60
CA ALA A 56 -3.58 -13.83 -12.01
C ALA A 56 -3.42 -13.85 -13.55
N GLN A 57 -4.43 -14.30 -14.29
CA GLN A 57 -4.44 -14.30 -15.75
C GLN A 57 -4.37 -12.89 -16.34
N ALA A 58 -4.99 -11.90 -15.67
CA ALA A 58 -4.90 -10.50 -16.07
C ALA A 58 -3.52 -9.88 -15.83
N GLY A 59 -2.66 -10.50 -15.01
CA GLY A 59 -1.31 -10.05 -14.70
C GLY A 59 -1.15 -9.43 -13.31
N ILE A 60 -2.11 -9.64 -12.41
CA ILE A 60 -1.97 -9.34 -10.99
C ILE A 60 -1.11 -10.42 -10.35
N GLY A 61 -0.12 -10.04 -9.56
CA GLY A 61 0.81 -10.99 -8.94
C GLY A 61 0.64 -11.14 -7.42
N TYR A 62 -0.07 -10.22 -6.78
CA TYR A 62 -0.14 -10.13 -5.33
C TYR A 62 -1.56 -9.88 -4.83
N VAL A 63 -1.79 -10.30 -3.60
CA VAL A 63 -3.05 -10.05 -2.87
C VAL A 63 -2.74 -9.51 -1.48
N GLU A 64 -3.67 -8.73 -0.95
CA GLU A 64 -3.80 -8.46 0.46
C GLU A 64 -4.93 -9.31 1.04
N ILE A 65 -4.68 -9.93 2.19
CA ILE A 65 -5.70 -10.72 2.89
C ILE A 65 -6.20 -9.93 4.10
N GLY A 66 -7.47 -9.54 4.07
CA GLY A 66 -8.14 -8.95 5.21
C GLY A 66 -8.43 -10.00 6.28
N ILE A 67 -8.02 -9.74 7.51
CA ILE A 67 -8.29 -10.60 8.67
C ILE A 67 -9.62 -10.21 9.30
N SER A 68 -10.50 -11.18 9.51
CA SER A 68 -11.80 -10.93 10.13
C SER A 68 -11.65 -10.49 11.59
N GLY A 69 -12.42 -9.48 12.01
CA GLY A 69 -12.58 -9.11 13.41
C GLY A 69 -13.71 -9.83 14.13
N CYS A 70 -14.40 -10.76 13.46
CA CYS A 70 -15.59 -11.43 13.97
C CYS A 70 -15.45 -12.95 13.91
N GLY A 71 -15.84 -13.62 14.98
CA GLY A 71 -15.77 -15.06 15.15
C GLY A 71 -14.76 -15.48 16.23
N THR A 72 -14.66 -16.75 16.46
CA THR A 72 -13.59 -17.32 17.31
C THR A 72 -12.25 -17.24 16.61
N VAL A 73 -11.16 -17.24 17.37
CA VAL A 73 -9.78 -17.26 16.83
C VAL A 73 -9.59 -18.41 15.83
N THR A 74 -10.15 -19.59 16.14
CA THR A 74 -10.12 -20.75 15.24
C THR A 74 -10.82 -20.49 13.91
N GLU A 75 -12.03 -19.92 13.93
CA GLU A 75 -12.77 -19.60 12.72
C GLU A 75 -12.07 -18.53 11.88
N ILE A 76 -11.48 -17.52 12.54
CA ILE A 76 -10.71 -16.47 11.86
C ILE A 76 -9.49 -17.09 11.17
N ARG A 77 -8.74 -17.93 11.89
CA ARG A 77 -7.58 -18.64 11.35
C ARG A 77 -7.95 -19.51 10.14
N GLU A 78 -9.02 -20.30 10.24
CA GLU A 78 -9.49 -21.16 9.14
C GLU A 78 -9.85 -20.35 7.90
N LYS A 79 -10.57 -19.22 8.06
CA LYS A 79 -10.92 -18.31 6.95
C LYS A 79 -9.65 -17.71 6.31
N ALA A 80 -8.69 -17.25 7.11
CA ALA A 80 -7.45 -16.69 6.61
C ALA A 80 -6.62 -17.73 5.83
N LEU A 81 -6.47 -18.94 6.36
CA LEU A 81 -5.78 -20.03 5.68
C LEU A 81 -6.52 -20.50 4.42
N HIS A 82 -7.84 -20.46 4.42
CA HIS A 82 -8.62 -20.76 3.22
C HIS A 82 -8.38 -19.71 2.12
N ALA A 83 -8.34 -18.42 2.46
CA ALA A 83 -7.98 -17.36 1.51
C ALA A 83 -6.56 -17.55 0.96
N LYS A 84 -5.60 -17.88 1.84
CA LYS A 84 -4.21 -18.18 1.44
C LYS A 84 -4.13 -19.35 0.45
N ARG A 85 -4.81 -20.48 0.73
CA ARG A 85 -4.83 -21.62 -0.19
C ARG A 85 -5.37 -21.26 -1.58
N LYS A 86 -6.45 -20.48 -1.64
CA LYS A 86 -7.00 -20.00 -2.93
C LYS A 86 -5.98 -19.11 -3.68
N ALA A 87 -5.28 -18.23 -2.98
CA ALA A 87 -4.25 -17.39 -3.58
C ALA A 87 -3.10 -18.23 -4.14
N ASP A 88 -2.62 -19.21 -3.37
CA ASP A 88 -1.53 -20.11 -3.81
C ASP A 88 -1.94 -20.93 -5.04
N GLU A 89 -3.15 -21.49 -5.03
CA GLU A 89 -3.67 -22.27 -6.16
C GLU A 89 -3.82 -21.43 -7.43
N ALA A 90 -4.18 -20.15 -7.28
CA ALA A 90 -4.23 -19.18 -8.36
C ALA A 90 -2.85 -18.65 -8.79
N GLY A 91 -1.77 -18.97 -8.07
CA GLY A 91 -0.42 -18.48 -8.34
C GLY A 91 -0.17 -17.04 -7.84
N LEU A 92 -1.03 -16.51 -6.97
CA LEU A 92 -0.88 -15.19 -6.36
C LEU A 92 -0.06 -15.26 -5.07
N LYS A 93 0.71 -14.21 -4.78
CA LYS A 93 1.51 -14.11 -3.55
C LYS A 93 0.82 -13.19 -2.55
N VAL A 94 0.86 -13.53 -1.27
CA VAL A 94 0.42 -12.63 -0.22
C VAL A 94 1.47 -11.54 -0.01
N TRP A 95 1.11 -10.29 -0.31
CA TRP A 95 1.94 -9.12 -0.06
C TRP A 95 1.76 -8.59 1.34
N SER A 96 0.51 -8.37 1.72
CA SER A 96 0.12 -7.79 2.99
C SER A 96 -1.06 -8.53 3.60
N CYS A 97 -1.22 -8.38 4.91
CA CYS A 97 -2.45 -8.67 5.61
C CYS A 97 -2.99 -7.39 6.24
N HIS A 98 -4.26 -7.12 6.04
CA HIS A 98 -4.95 -6.02 6.72
C HIS A 98 -5.51 -6.53 8.04
N LEU A 99 -5.03 -5.97 9.15
CA LEU A 99 -5.51 -6.32 10.48
C LEU A 99 -6.94 -5.83 10.68
N PRO A 100 -7.75 -6.53 11.48
CA PRO A 100 -9.13 -6.12 11.69
C PRO A 100 -9.21 -4.79 12.47
N PHE A 101 -10.20 -4.00 12.14
CA PHE A 101 -10.48 -2.72 12.76
C PHE A 101 -11.99 -2.52 12.94
N SER A 102 -12.37 -1.79 13.95
CA SER A 102 -13.74 -1.34 14.19
C SER A 102 -13.75 -0.32 15.36
N ARG A 103 -14.90 0.29 15.62
CA ARG A 103 -15.07 1.15 16.80
C ARG A 103 -14.83 0.44 18.13
N THR A 104 -15.08 -0.85 18.19
CA THR A 104 -14.83 -1.68 19.38
C THR A 104 -13.43 -2.28 19.40
N LEU A 105 -12.75 -2.30 18.25
CA LEU A 105 -11.37 -2.81 18.10
C LEU A 105 -10.45 -1.64 17.71
N ASP A 106 -10.32 -0.68 18.60
CA ASP A 106 -9.55 0.54 18.42
C ASP A 106 -8.39 0.59 19.43
N ILE A 107 -7.17 0.74 18.93
CA ILE A 107 -5.94 0.74 19.74
C ILE A 107 -5.66 2.08 20.41
N SER A 108 -6.46 3.11 20.15
CA SER A 108 -6.31 4.47 20.69
C SER A 108 -7.28 4.78 21.82
N VAL A 109 -8.24 3.88 22.13
CA VAL A 109 -9.30 4.14 23.11
C VAL A 109 -8.75 4.59 24.47
N LEU A 110 -9.53 5.44 25.17
CA LEU A 110 -9.13 6.01 26.45
C LEU A 110 -9.13 4.99 27.59
N SER A 111 -10.00 3.98 27.52
CA SER A 111 -10.05 2.92 28.51
C SER A 111 -8.85 1.98 28.37
N ASP A 112 -7.96 1.98 29.36
CA ASP A 112 -6.77 1.11 29.37
C ASP A 112 -7.13 -0.38 29.28
N SER A 113 -8.17 -0.82 29.99
CA SER A 113 -8.61 -2.21 29.96
C SER A 113 -9.11 -2.63 28.57
N ALA A 114 -9.91 -1.79 27.92
CA ALA A 114 -10.37 -2.05 26.55
C ALA A 114 -9.19 -2.02 25.55
N ARG A 115 -8.28 -1.05 25.70
CA ARG A 115 -7.10 -0.94 24.85
C ARG A 115 -6.19 -2.15 24.96
N MET A 116 -5.92 -2.63 26.17
CA MET A 116 -5.11 -3.83 26.39
C MET A 116 -5.78 -5.10 25.85
N ALA A 117 -7.11 -5.23 25.96
CA ALA A 117 -7.85 -6.33 25.36
C ALA A 117 -7.73 -6.28 23.82
N ASN A 118 -7.85 -5.10 23.21
CA ASN A 118 -7.70 -4.91 21.75
C ASN A 118 -6.28 -5.27 21.30
N ILE A 119 -5.24 -4.85 22.02
CA ILE A 119 -3.83 -5.20 21.74
C ILE A 119 -3.66 -6.72 21.81
N GLY A 120 -4.18 -7.38 22.85
CA GLY A 120 -4.12 -8.83 22.99
C GLY A 120 -4.75 -9.56 21.81
N PHE A 121 -5.97 -9.17 21.43
CA PHE A 121 -6.65 -9.74 20.27
C PHE A 121 -5.86 -9.51 18.96
N LEU A 122 -5.38 -8.29 18.72
CA LEU A 122 -4.59 -8.00 17.52
C LEU A 122 -3.26 -8.75 17.48
N THR A 123 -2.64 -9.01 18.64
CA THR A 123 -1.44 -9.87 18.73
C THR A 123 -1.73 -11.30 18.29
N GLU A 124 -2.89 -11.86 18.66
CA GLU A 124 -3.33 -13.16 18.14
C GLU A 124 -3.59 -13.13 16.63
N MET A 125 -4.17 -12.06 16.11
CA MET A 125 -4.38 -11.89 14.65
C MET A 125 -3.04 -11.78 13.91
N ILE A 126 -2.06 -11.10 14.47
CA ILE A 126 -0.69 -11.03 13.90
C ILE A 126 -0.06 -12.43 13.85
N ALA A 127 -0.23 -13.24 14.89
CA ALA A 127 0.26 -14.64 14.88
C ALA A 127 -0.38 -15.46 13.75
N ILE A 128 -1.68 -15.31 13.52
CA ILE A 128 -2.38 -15.92 12.36
C ILE A 128 -1.78 -15.44 11.05
N CYS A 129 -1.50 -14.12 10.89
CA CYS A 129 -0.86 -13.58 9.70
C CYS A 129 0.49 -14.24 9.44
N GLY A 130 1.25 -14.65 10.47
CA GLY A 130 2.51 -15.35 10.32
C GLY A 130 2.40 -16.64 9.50
N GLU A 131 1.26 -17.33 9.56
CA GLU A 131 0.99 -18.54 8.76
C GLU A 131 0.70 -18.22 7.28
N LEU A 132 0.36 -16.97 6.98
CA LEU A 132 0.09 -16.52 5.60
C LEU A 132 1.36 -16.00 4.91
N GLY A 133 2.40 -15.66 5.66
CA GLY A 133 3.70 -15.19 5.19
C GLY A 133 3.71 -13.81 4.50
N PRO A 134 2.94 -12.79 4.98
CA PRO A 134 2.95 -11.46 4.40
C PRO A 134 4.29 -10.76 4.62
N LYS A 135 4.59 -9.77 3.79
CA LYS A 135 5.71 -8.85 4.03
C LYS A 135 5.31 -7.63 4.84
N LYS A 136 4.04 -7.29 4.84
CA LYS A 136 3.48 -6.09 5.46
C LYS A 136 2.22 -6.45 6.25
N LEU A 137 2.03 -5.77 7.38
CA LEU A 137 0.79 -5.79 8.15
C LEU A 137 0.22 -4.38 8.17
N VAL A 138 -0.97 -4.19 7.66
CA VAL A 138 -1.66 -2.89 7.70
C VAL A 138 -2.48 -2.80 8.98
N LEU A 139 -2.32 -1.69 9.71
CA LEU A 139 -2.99 -1.41 10.97
C LEU A 139 -3.56 0.00 10.97
N HIS A 140 -4.83 0.14 11.34
CA HIS A 140 -5.44 1.42 11.62
C HIS A 140 -4.96 1.98 12.97
N PRO A 141 -4.48 3.23 13.05
CA PRO A 141 -4.05 3.84 14.31
C PRO A 141 -5.20 4.16 15.25
N SER A 142 -6.44 4.18 14.75
CA SER A 142 -7.67 4.47 15.51
C SER A 142 -8.92 4.10 14.73
N SER A 143 -10.09 4.36 15.33
CA SER A 143 -11.39 4.35 14.67
C SER A 143 -12.18 5.61 15.02
N GLU A 144 -13.03 6.07 14.11
CA GLU A 144 -13.85 7.27 14.31
C GLU A 144 -15.24 6.99 14.96
N PRO A 145 -15.90 7.99 15.55
CA PRO A 145 -15.47 9.38 15.64
C PRO A 145 -14.50 9.63 16.79
N ILE A 146 -13.59 10.61 16.63
CA ILE A 146 -12.70 11.08 17.67
C ILE A 146 -12.98 12.55 17.93
N ALA A 147 -13.33 12.90 19.19
CA ALA A 147 -13.50 14.27 19.62
C ALA A 147 -12.14 14.98 19.78
N ASP A 148 -12.08 16.27 19.43
CA ASP A 148 -10.83 17.04 19.52
C ASP A 148 -10.27 17.06 20.96
N ALA A 149 -11.13 17.09 21.97
CA ALA A 149 -10.73 17.07 23.38
C ALA A 149 -10.01 15.75 23.79
N GLU A 150 -10.26 14.65 23.09
CA GLU A 150 -9.63 13.36 23.35
C GLU A 150 -8.40 13.11 22.49
N ARG A 151 -8.22 13.89 21.42
CA ARG A 151 -7.29 13.58 20.33
C ARG A 151 -5.86 13.39 20.81
N GLU A 152 -5.38 14.27 21.67
CA GLU A 152 -4.01 14.19 22.18
C GLU A 152 -3.77 12.89 22.98
N GLN A 153 -4.67 12.55 23.90
CA GLN A 153 -4.54 11.33 24.68
C GLN A 153 -4.66 10.08 23.79
N ARG A 154 -5.52 10.11 22.80
CA ARG A 154 -5.66 9.00 21.84
C ARG A 154 -4.42 8.82 20.97
N ILE A 155 -3.73 9.89 20.57
CA ILE A 155 -2.43 9.81 19.90
C ILE A 155 -1.42 9.10 20.79
N LEU A 156 -1.30 9.49 22.06
CA LEU A 156 -0.39 8.85 23.01
C LEU A 156 -0.70 7.36 23.22
N ASN A 157 -1.99 7.02 23.33
CA ASN A 157 -2.44 5.64 23.45
C ASN A 157 -2.13 4.82 22.19
N SER A 158 -2.36 5.38 21.00
CA SER A 158 -2.02 4.75 19.72
C SER A 158 -0.52 4.47 19.63
N ILE A 159 0.32 5.45 19.97
CA ILE A 159 1.78 5.29 20.02
C ILE A 159 2.16 4.11 20.93
N ALA A 160 1.65 4.08 22.17
CA ALA A 160 1.95 3.01 23.12
C ALA A 160 1.51 1.63 22.60
N SER A 161 0.33 1.54 21.98
CA SER A 161 -0.21 0.31 21.41
C SER A 161 0.60 -0.19 20.22
N ILE A 162 1.00 0.70 19.32
CA ILE A 162 1.87 0.41 18.16
C ILE A 162 3.20 -0.16 18.63
N GLY A 163 3.76 0.36 19.76
CA GLY A 163 5.00 -0.15 20.35
C GLY A 163 4.94 -1.65 20.68
N VAL A 164 3.80 -2.15 21.13
CA VAL A 164 3.60 -3.58 21.42
C VAL A 164 3.38 -4.38 20.13
N LEU A 165 2.50 -3.88 19.25
CA LEU A 165 2.09 -4.60 18.04
C LEU A 165 3.23 -4.71 17.01
N ARG A 166 4.17 -3.72 16.95
CA ARG A 166 5.33 -3.80 16.08
C ARG A 166 6.28 -4.95 16.46
N GLU A 167 6.39 -5.23 17.78
CA GLU A 167 7.20 -6.37 18.26
C GLU A 167 6.58 -7.70 17.83
N ALA A 168 5.25 -7.82 17.93
CA ALA A 168 4.54 -8.99 17.42
C ALA A 168 4.72 -9.16 15.90
N ALA A 169 4.65 -8.06 15.13
CA ALA A 169 4.90 -8.08 13.70
C ALA A 169 6.33 -8.52 13.35
N ALA A 170 7.32 -8.03 14.10
CA ALA A 170 8.73 -8.42 13.93
C ALA A 170 8.94 -9.93 14.20
N CYS A 171 8.24 -10.52 15.17
CA CYS A 171 8.33 -11.94 15.46
C CYS A 171 7.92 -12.84 14.29
N ILE A 172 7.03 -12.37 13.41
CA ILE A 172 6.62 -13.10 12.19
C ILE A 172 7.39 -12.67 10.94
N GLY A 173 8.37 -11.76 11.06
CA GLY A 173 9.18 -11.26 9.96
C GLY A 173 8.45 -10.30 9.01
N ALA A 174 7.38 -9.63 9.48
CA ALA A 174 6.63 -8.62 8.73
C ALA A 174 6.88 -7.21 9.28
N GLU A 175 6.83 -6.20 8.41
CA GLU A 175 6.84 -4.79 8.81
C GLU A 175 5.43 -4.33 9.14
N LEU A 176 5.24 -3.68 10.30
CA LEU A 176 3.99 -3.04 10.66
C LEU A 176 3.87 -1.71 9.91
N CYS A 177 2.78 -1.53 9.16
CA CYS A 177 2.47 -0.33 8.38
C CYS A 177 1.22 0.33 8.95
N ILE A 178 1.35 1.57 9.42
CA ILE A 178 0.22 2.34 9.92
C ILE A 178 -0.42 3.08 8.76
N GLU A 179 -1.72 2.92 8.62
CA GLU A 179 -2.49 3.53 7.55
C GLU A 179 -2.89 4.96 7.88
N ASP A 180 -2.78 5.87 6.91
CA ASP A 180 -3.45 7.17 7.00
C ASP A 180 -4.96 6.98 6.89
N LEU A 181 -5.71 7.68 7.73
CA LEU A 181 -7.17 7.53 7.81
C LEU A 181 -7.88 8.88 7.64
N PRO A 182 -9.13 8.85 7.12
CA PRO A 182 -9.86 10.08 6.82
C PRO A 182 -10.50 10.73 8.06
N ARG A 183 -11.12 11.89 7.85
CA ARG A 183 -12.05 12.61 8.74
C ARG A 183 -11.50 12.84 10.16
N THR A 184 -12.11 12.24 11.16
CA THR A 184 -11.73 12.41 12.57
C THR A 184 -10.75 11.36 13.08
N CYS A 185 -10.42 10.36 12.30
CA CYS A 185 -9.44 9.35 12.67
C CYS A 185 -8.05 9.96 12.93
N LEU A 186 -7.21 9.22 13.66
CA LEU A 186 -5.80 9.57 13.80
C LEU A 186 -5.05 9.24 12.50
N GLY A 187 -3.99 9.99 12.22
CA GLY A 187 -3.21 9.81 10.99
C GLY A 187 -3.84 10.47 9.77
N ARG A 188 -4.77 11.42 9.94
CA ARG A 188 -5.51 12.12 8.86
C ARG A 188 -4.66 13.04 7.98
N ASN A 189 -3.40 13.22 8.31
CA ASN A 189 -2.40 13.96 7.54
C ASN A 189 -0.99 13.47 7.86
N SER A 190 -0.03 13.86 7.03
CA SER A 190 1.38 13.45 7.15
C SER A 190 2.00 13.82 8.50
N ALA A 191 1.78 15.03 8.99
CA ALA A 191 2.38 15.52 10.23
C ALA A 191 1.93 14.69 11.45
N GLU A 192 0.64 14.36 11.54
CA GLU A 192 0.11 13.55 12.63
C GLU A 192 0.54 12.09 12.52
N LEU A 193 0.49 11.51 11.31
CA LEU A 193 0.92 10.13 11.11
C LEU A 193 2.41 9.94 11.41
N LEU A 194 3.27 10.85 10.94
CA LEU A 194 4.70 10.84 11.25
C LEU A 194 4.95 11.01 12.75
N ARG A 195 4.19 11.84 13.46
CA ARG A 195 4.25 11.97 14.91
C ARG A 195 3.93 10.65 15.62
N ILE A 196 2.88 9.95 15.16
CA ILE A 196 2.47 8.66 15.74
C ILE A 196 3.56 7.61 15.62
N ILE A 197 4.24 7.54 14.47
CA ILE A 197 5.27 6.53 14.23
C ILE A 197 6.70 7.00 14.55
N ALA A 198 6.89 8.26 14.98
CA ALA A 198 8.22 8.82 15.24
C ALA A 198 9.07 8.01 16.24
N PRO A 199 8.51 7.44 17.34
CA PRO A 199 9.30 6.65 18.28
C PRO A 199 9.82 5.33 17.70
N TYR A 200 9.30 4.87 16.57
CA TYR A 200 9.54 3.54 16.00
C TYR A 200 10.06 3.66 14.55
N PRO A 201 11.39 3.69 14.33
CA PRO A 201 11.97 3.83 12.99
C PRO A 201 11.66 2.66 12.05
N ASP A 202 11.39 1.49 12.61
CA ASP A 202 11.03 0.25 11.91
C ASP A 202 9.54 0.19 11.49
N VAL A 203 8.67 0.98 12.12
CA VAL A 203 7.25 1.08 11.73
C VAL A 203 7.15 1.90 10.44
N LYS A 204 6.38 1.43 9.50
CA LYS A 204 6.19 2.00 8.17
C LYS A 204 4.79 2.60 7.99
N ILE A 205 4.52 3.10 6.80
CA ILE A 205 3.24 3.70 6.41
C ILE A 205 2.61 2.83 5.33
N CYS A 206 1.32 2.55 5.49
CA CYS A 206 0.42 2.22 4.41
C CYS A 206 -0.22 3.53 3.93
N PHE A 207 0.08 3.96 2.71
CA PHE A 207 -0.51 5.17 2.16
C PHE A 207 -1.76 4.84 1.37
N ASP A 208 -2.93 5.22 1.89
CA ASP A 208 -4.19 5.12 1.15
C ASP A 208 -4.48 6.42 0.40
N THR A 209 -4.55 6.30 -0.91
CA THR A 209 -4.77 7.44 -1.81
C THR A 209 -6.16 8.06 -1.67
N ASN A 210 -7.10 7.41 -0.98
CA ASN A 210 -8.50 7.81 -0.86
C ASN A 210 -8.84 8.48 0.50
N HIS A 211 -7.88 8.50 1.44
CA HIS A 211 -8.11 8.95 2.81
C HIS A 211 -7.73 10.41 3.08
N LEU A 212 -6.91 11.03 2.23
CA LEU A 212 -6.45 12.40 2.46
C LEU A 212 -7.50 13.44 2.03
N LEU A 213 -8.27 13.93 2.99
CA LEU A 213 -9.33 14.93 2.77
C LEU A 213 -8.89 16.36 3.06
N SER A 214 -7.82 16.54 3.85
CA SER A 214 -7.33 17.85 4.33
C SER A 214 -5.91 18.19 3.85
N GLU A 215 -5.26 17.29 3.13
CA GLU A 215 -3.89 17.43 2.65
C GLU A 215 -3.77 16.90 1.21
N GLY A 216 -2.88 17.50 0.41
CA GLY A 216 -2.62 17.01 -0.96
C GLY A 216 -1.78 15.75 -0.97
N LEU A 217 -2.13 14.77 -1.82
CA LEU A 217 -1.43 13.49 -1.92
C LEU A 217 0.07 13.64 -2.22
N LEU A 218 0.44 14.59 -3.10
CA LEU A 218 1.85 14.82 -3.45
C LEU A 218 2.64 15.34 -2.26
N HIS A 219 2.04 16.23 -1.44
CA HIS A 219 2.66 16.73 -0.21
C HIS A 219 2.85 15.61 0.80
N PHE A 220 1.83 14.75 0.98
CA PHE A 220 1.93 13.58 1.86
C PHE A 220 3.09 12.66 1.45
N VAL A 221 3.19 12.32 0.15
CA VAL A 221 4.30 11.49 -0.36
C VAL A 221 5.65 12.17 -0.16
N GLU A 222 5.75 13.48 -0.35
CA GLU A 222 6.99 14.23 -0.12
C GLU A 222 7.38 14.23 1.37
N ALA A 223 6.41 14.43 2.27
CA ALA A 223 6.64 14.46 3.72
C ALA A 223 6.96 13.07 4.29
N CYS A 224 6.25 12.03 3.85
CA CYS A 224 6.40 10.66 4.37
C CYS A 224 7.55 9.89 3.74
N GLY A 225 7.92 10.20 2.49
CA GLY A 225 9.10 9.71 1.81
C GLY A 225 9.30 8.20 1.89
N ASP A 226 10.45 7.78 2.39
CA ASP A 226 10.90 6.39 2.53
C ASP A 226 10.17 5.60 3.64
N ARG A 227 9.31 6.27 4.42
CA ARG A 227 8.45 5.58 5.40
C ARG A 227 7.28 4.85 4.73
N ILE A 228 6.89 5.20 3.50
CA ILE A 228 5.83 4.53 2.74
C ILE A 228 6.35 3.17 2.26
N ALA A 229 5.76 2.08 2.76
CA ALA A 229 6.19 0.71 2.47
C ALA A 229 5.11 -0.11 1.74
N THR A 230 3.86 0.30 1.79
CA THR A 230 2.75 -0.21 1.00
C THR A 230 1.78 0.91 0.68
N VAL A 231 0.95 0.73 -0.33
CA VAL A 231 -0.07 1.71 -0.75
C VAL A 231 -1.40 1.01 -1.00
N HIS A 232 -2.50 1.67 -0.67
CA HIS A 232 -3.84 1.34 -1.12
C HIS A 232 -4.25 2.31 -2.22
N VAL A 233 -4.62 1.78 -3.37
CA VAL A 233 -4.82 2.56 -4.60
C VAL A 233 -6.29 2.56 -4.98
N SER A 234 -6.92 3.72 -4.85
CA SER A 234 -8.27 3.98 -5.32
C SER A 234 -8.49 5.47 -5.59
N ASP A 235 -9.52 5.85 -6.33
CA ASP A 235 -9.78 7.22 -6.74
C ASP A 235 -11.02 7.81 -6.05
N TYR A 236 -11.06 9.15 -5.96
CA TYR A 236 -12.15 9.91 -5.33
C TYR A 236 -12.16 11.38 -5.81
N TYR A 237 -13.13 12.15 -5.31
CA TYR A 237 -13.23 13.58 -5.64
C TYR A 237 -12.55 14.53 -4.66
N MET A 238 -11.69 14.06 -3.76
CA MET A 238 -11.02 14.83 -2.69
C MET A 238 -11.99 15.41 -1.64
N ILE A 239 -13.18 14.83 -1.49
CA ILE A 239 -14.22 15.30 -0.56
C ILE A 239 -14.52 14.25 0.49
N ASP A 240 -14.65 12.99 0.06
CA ASP A 240 -14.92 11.83 0.92
C ASP A 240 -14.51 10.55 0.18
N GLU A 241 -14.28 9.47 0.93
CA GLU A 241 -13.89 8.16 0.40
C GLU A 241 -14.86 7.65 -0.66
N ARG A 242 -14.33 7.09 -1.73
CA ARG A 242 -15.12 6.50 -2.82
C ARG A 242 -14.67 5.11 -3.21
N HIS A 243 -13.38 4.80 -3.08
CA HIS A 243 -12.76 3.54 -3.53
C HIS A 243 -13.11 3.19 -4.99
N TRP A 244 -13.01 4.19 -5.87
CA TRP A 244 -13.24 4.03 -7.30
C TRP A 244 -11.99 3.57 -8.03
N LEU A 245 -12.20 3.00 -9.20
CA LEU A 245 -11.11 2.69 -10.11
C LEU A 245 -10.36 3.98 -10.51
N PRO A 246 -9.02 3.97 -10.49
CA PRO A 246 -8.21 5.13 -10.88
C PRO A 246 -8.58 5.71 -12.26
N GLY A 247 -8.75 7.04 -12.29
CA GLY A 247 -9.22 7.79 -13.45
C GLY A 247 -10.72 8.11 -13.43
N LYS A 248 -11.48 7.65 -12.44
CA LYS A 248 -12.88 8.04 -12.22
C LYS A 248 -13.03 9.27 -11.32
N GLY A 249 -12.01 9.59 -10.54
CA GLY A 249 -11.98 10.73 -9.64
C GLY A 249 -11.10 11.88 -10.14
N LYS A 250 -10.37 12.51 -9.22
CA LYS A 250 -9.56 13.72 -9.48
C LYS A 250 -8.07 13.55 -9.23
N ILE A 251 -7.60 12.34 -8.92
CA ILE A 251 -6.18 12.12 -8.66
C ILE A 251 -5.38 12.23 -9.98
N ASP A 252 -4.32 13.05 -9.97
CA ASP A 252 -3.31 13.05 -11.04
C ASP A 252 -2.39 11.83 -10.87
N TRP A 253 -2.80 10.72 -11.42
CA TRP A 253 -2.12 9.43 -11.27
C TRP A 253 -0.69 9.42 -11.81
N PRO A 254 -0.39 10.01 -12.98
CA PRO A 254 0.99 10.15 -13.45
C PRO A 254 1.87 10.95 -12.50
N ALA A 255 1.37 12.03 -11.92
CA ALA A 255 2.10 12.85 -10.97
C ALA A 255 2.33 12.08 -9.65
N LEU A 256 1.30 11.41 -9.12
CA LEU A 256 1.39 10.61 -7.91
C LEU A 256 2.37 9.44 -8.08
N TYR A 257 2.29 8.73 -9.20
CA TYR A 257 3.22 7.66 -9.52
C TYR A 257 4.68 8.16 -9.52
N ARG A 258 4.95 9.29 -10.18
CA ARG A 258 6.30 9.90 -10.19
C ARG A 258 6.76 10.27 -8.78
N ALA A 259 5.88 10.84 -7.96
CA ALA A 259 6.20 11.22 -6.58
C ALA A 259 6.60 9.99 -5.75
N LEU A 260 5.84 8.90 -5.82
CA LEU A 260 6.15 7.64 -5.14
C LEU A 260 7.49 7.06 -5.62
N MET A 261 7.76 7.08 -6.94
CA MET A 261 9.04 6.61 -7.48
C MET A 261 10.21 7.48 -7.01
N LYS A 262 10.04 8.79 -7.00
CA LYS A 262 11.06 9.74 -6.49
C LYS A 262 11.31 9.55 -5.00
N ALA A 263 10.29 9.21 -4.22
CA ALA A 263 10.40 8.86 -2.81
C ALA A 263 11.07 7.50 -2.56
N GLY A 264 11.36 6.72 -3.62
CA GLY A 264 12.02 5.42 -3.54
C GLY A 264 11.08 4.26 -3.30
N TYR A 265 9.76 4.43 -3.48
CA TYR A 265 8.79 3.34 -3.32
C TYR A 265 9.05 2.21 -4.31
N LYS A 266 9.09 0.97 -3.80
CA LYS A 266 9.35 -0.25 -4.57
C LYS A 266 8.32 -1.36 -4.30
N GLY A 267 7.25 -1.00 -3.59
CA GLY A 267 6.21 -1.94 -3.19
C GLY A 267 5.18 -2.23 -4.28
N VAL A 268 4.18 -2.98 -3.91
CA VAL A 268 3.05 -3.33 -4.74
C VAL A 268 2.06 -2.17 -4.81
N PHE A 269 1.55 -1.85 -6.00
CA PHE A 269 0.40 -0.97 -6.16
C PHE A 269 -0.86 -1.77 -5.84
N MET A 270 -1.24 -1.80 -4.56
CA MET A 270 -2.36 -2.59 -4.07
C MET A 270 -3.67 -1.85 -4.31
N TYR A 271 -4.48 -2.37 -5.21
CA TYR A 271 -5.82 -1.81 -5.44
C TYR A 271 -6.74 -2.11 -4.25
N GLU A 272 -7.36 -1.08 -3.71
CA GLU A 272 -8.42 -1.17 -2.71
C GLU A 272 -9.70 -0.54 -3.25
N LEU A 273 -10.48 -1.33 -3.96
CA LEU A 273 -11.66 -0.89 -4.68
C LEU A 273 -12.94 -1.47 -4.08
N LYS A 274 -14.04 -0.76 -4.24
CA LYS A 274 -15.35 -1.35 -3.98
C LYS A 274 -15.55 -2.59 -4.85
N ARG A 275 -16.20 -3.60 -4.31
CA ARG A 275 -16.49 -4.83 -5.05
C ARG A 275 -17.27 -4.51 -6.33
N GLY A 276 -16.81 -5.05 -7.45
CA GLY A 276 -17.39 -4.80 -8.78
C GLY A 276 -16.91 -3.49 -9.44
N GLU A 277 -15.98 -2.77 -8.83
CA GLU A 277 -15.40 -1.55 -9.38
C GLU A 277 -14.28 -1.88 -10.37
N GLY A 278 -14.64 -2.03 -11.64
CA GLY A 278 -13.72 -2.40 -12.71
C GLY A 278 -13.35 -3.89 -12.77
N SER A 279 -12.73 -4.28 -13.86
CA SER A 279 -12.19 -5.63 -14.05
C SER A 279 -10.69 -5.67 -13.75
N PHE A 280 -10.14 -6.85 -13.49
CA PHE A 280 -8.70 -7.03 -13.27
C PHE A 280 -7.87 -6.60 -14.49
N SER A 281 -8.37 -6.82 -15.70
CA SER A 281 -7.71 -6.37 -16.93
C SER A 281 -7.67 -4.84 -17.03
N GLU A 282 -8.72 -4.13 -16.61
CA GLU A 282 -8.73 -2.66 -16.52
C GLU A 282 -7.72 -2.16 -15.49
N MET A 283 -7.65 -2.76 -14.30
CA MET A 283 -6.66 -2.42 -13.27
C MET A 283 -5.23 -2.50 -13.82
N VAL A 284 -4.90 -3.60 -14.51
CA VAL A 284 -3.58 -3.80 -15.13
C VAL A 284 -3.32 -2.78 -16.24
N ALA A 285 -4.32 -2.51 -17.09
CA ALA A 285 -4.18 -1.52 -18.17
C ALA A 285 -3.96 -0.11 -17.62
N ILE A 286 -4.67 0.27 -16.55
CA ILE A 286 -4.53 1.56 -15.87
C ILE A 286 -3.14 1.68 -15.26
N TYR A 287 -2.66 0.68 -14.53
CA TYR A 287 -1.32 0.69 -13.96
C TYR A 287 -0.25 0.89 -15.04
N LYS A 288 -0.29 0.12 -16.13
CA LYS A 288 0.66 0.25 -17.25
C LYS A 288 0.62 1.64 -17.86
N ARG A 289 -0.56 2.24 -17.99
CA ARG A 289 -0.72 3.61 -18.52
C ARG A 289 -0.13 4.64 -17.55
N MET A 290 -0.43 4.57 -16.24
CA MET A 290 0.15 5.46 -15.23
C MET A 290 1.67 5.45 -15.27
N ALA A 291 2.27 4.26 -15.29
CA ALA A 291 3.72 4.09 -15.35
C ALA A 291 4.31 4.67 -16.65
N THR A 292 3.66 4.43 -17.78
CA THR A 292 4.10 4.94 -19.10
C THR A 292 3.99 6.46 -19.19
N ASP A 293 2.88 7.05 -18.74
CA ASP A 293 2.64 8.49 -18.81
C ASP A 293 3.50 9.25 -17.81
N ALA A 294 3.84 8.64 -16.68
CA ALA A 294 4.79 9.20 -15.72
C ALA A 294 6.18 9.45 -16.32
N VAL A 295 6.61 8.67 -17.32
CA VAL A 295 7.92 8.81 -17.98
C VAL A 295 7.90 9.83 -19.10
N LYS A 296 6.74 10.07 -19.76
CA LYS A 296 6.63 10.97 -20.91
C LYS A 296 6.69 12.45 -20.55
N ILE A 297 6.32 12.81 -19.32
CA ILE A 297 6.30 14.20 -18.87
C ILE A 297 7.68 14.52 -18.26
N LYS A 298 8.60 14.99 -19.12
CA LYS A 298 9.89 15.59 -18.74
C LYS A 298 9.79 17.11 -18.79
#